data_508bc0a3e8d75a8033ada14644b9a290
#
_entry.id   508bc0a3e8d75a8033ada14644b9a290
#
_cell.length_a   1.000
_cell.length_b   1.000
_cell.length_c   1.000
_cell.angle_alpha   90.00
_cell.angle_beta   90.00
_cell.angle_gamma   90.00
#
_symmetry.space_group_name_H-M   'P 1'
#
loop_
_entity.id
_entity.type
_entity.pdbx_description
1 polymer ?
#
loop_
_entity_poly.entity_id
_entity_poly.type
_entity_poly.pdbx_seq_one_letter_code
_entity_poly.pdbx_strand_id
1 'polypeptide(L)'
;MAAYTSQFKLQVAKASLKDKTYAETARKYGVTTKIVKQWASEYSKYGELAFEEGGKDKFNEDKIRELERKIADLEEENEILKKATAYFSKGNR
;
A
#
# COMPACT_ATOMS: atom_id res chain seq x y z
N MET A 1 2.88 -29.13 10.35
CA MET A 1 3.06 -27.70 10.13
C MET A 1 1.73 -26.97 10.19
N ALA A 2 1.63 -26.03 11.09
CA ALA A 2 0.41 -25.26 11.19
C ALA A 2 0.39 -24.18 10.10
N ALA A 3 -0.52 -24.32 9.16
CA ALA A 3 -0.77 -23.28 8.18
C ALA A 3 -1.76 -22.30 8.80
N TYR A 4 -1.40 -21.03 8.85
CA TYR A 4 -2.27 -20.01 9.38
C TYR A 4 -3.23 -19.54 8.29
N THR A 5 -4.49 -19.32 8.68
CA THR A 5 -5.50 -18.81 7.73
C THR A 5 -5.24 -17.34 7.42
N SER A 6 -5.75 -16.87 6.29
CA SER A 6 -5.68 -15.44 5.91
C SER A 6 -6.32 -14.57 6.97
N GLN A 7 -7.46 -15.01 7.49
CA GLN A 7 -8.19 -14.27 8.52
C GLN A 7 -7.37 -14.14 9.81
N PHE A 8 -6.69 -15.21 10.21
CA PHE A 8 -5.86 -15.21 11.40
C PHE A 8 -4.69 -14.24 11.24
N LYS A 9 -4.00 -14.31 10.11
CA LYS A 9 -2.87 -13.42 9.82
C LYS A 9 -3.31 -11.96 9.84
N LEU A 10 -4.45 -11.66 9.22
CA LEU A 10 -5.02 -10.32 9.20
C LEU A 10 -5.35 -9.84 10.60
N GLN A 11 -5.96 -10.71 11.39
CA GLN A 11 -6.32 -10.40 12.77
C GLN A 11 -5.10 -10.06 13.61
N VAL A 12 -4.04 -10.85 13.50
CA VAL A 12 -2.78 -10.62 14.21
C VAL A 12 -2.14 -9.31 13.76
N ALA A 13 -2.11 -9.06 12.47
CA ALA A 13 -1.55 -7.83 11.91
C ALA A 13 -2.30 -6.59 12.41
N LYS A 14 -3.61 -6.64 12.42
CA LYS A 14 -4.43 -5.53 12.92
C LYS A 14 -4.23 -5.32 14.42
N ALA A 15 -4.14 -6.40 15.19
CA ALA A 15 -3.92 -6.33 16.63
C ALA A 15 -2.56 -5.69 16.95
N SER A 16 -1.55 -5.95 16.13
CA SER A 16 -0.22 -5.38 16.34
C SER A 16 -0.21 -3.86 16.25
N LEU A 17 -1.16 -3.27 15.56
CA LEU A 17 -1.28 -1.81 15.46
C LEU A 17 -1.84 -1.20 16.76
N LYS A 18 -2.60 -1.97 17.50
CA LYS A 18 -3.21 -1.51 18.76
C LYS A 18 -2.36 -1.83 19.97
N ASP A 19 -1.59 -2.90 19.91
CA ASP A 19 -0.74 -3.34 21.02
C ASP A 19 0.52 -2.49 21.11
N LYS A 20 1.07 -2.36 22.30
CA LYS A 20 2.26 -1.55 22.54
C LYS A 20 3.51 -2.10 21.88
N THR A 21 3.62 -3.43 21.84
CA THR A 21 4.80 -4.10 21.28
C THR A 21 4.38 -5.32 20.48
N TYR A 22 5.22 -5.72 19.55
CA TYR A 22 4.99 -6.95 18.79
C TYR A 22 5.07 -8.19 19.69
N ALA A 23 5.88 -8.13 20.73
CA ALA A 23 5.99 -9.21 21.69
C ALA A 23 4.65 -9.45 22.42
N GLU A 24 3.94 -8.40 22.75
CA GLU A 24 2.62 -8.48 23.36
C GLU A 24 1.62 -9.18 22.44
N THR A 25 1.59 -8.79 21.18
CA THR A 25 0.73 -9.41 20.18
C THR A 25 1.11 -10.88 19.98
N ALA A 26 2.40 -11.17 19.93
CA ALA A 26 2.91 -12.54 19.77
C ALA A 26 2.42 -13.45 20.90
N ARG A 27 2.47 -12.98 22.13
CA ARG A 27 1.99 -13.73 23.29
C ARG A 27 0.48 -13.97 23.24
N LYS A 28 -0.27 -12.96 22.83
CA LYS A 28 -1.73 -13.05 22.72
C LYS A 28 -2.18 -14.15 21.77
N TYR A 29 -1.51 -14.25 20.64
CA TYR A 29 -1.93 -15.14 19.56
C TYR A 29 -1.09 -16.42 19.46
N GLY A 30 -0.11 -16.59 20.36
CA GLY A 30 0.70 -17.78 20.36
C GLY A 30 1.62 -17.94 19.17
N VAL A 31 2.11 -16.85 18.63
CA VAL A 31 3.04 -16.81 17.51
C VAL A 31 4.33 -16.13 17.93
N THR A 32 5.35 -16.17 17.08
CA THR A 32 6.63 -15.53 17.39
C THR A 32 6.57 -14.03 17.06
N THR A 33 7.43 -13.27 17.72
CA THR A 33 7.57 -11.83 17.44
C THR A 33 7.95 -11.59 15.98
N LYS A 34 8.81 -12.44 15.44
CA LYS A 34 9.23 -12.37 14.04
C LYS A 34 8.04 -12.47 13.08
N ILE A 35 7.14 -13.41 13.37
CA ILE A 35 5.91 -13.59 12.56
C ILE A 35 5.03 -12.35 12.64
N VAL A 36 4.84 -11.80 13.83
CA VAL A 36 4.04 -10.57 14.01
C VAL A 36 4.62 -9.43 13.20
N LYS A 37 5.92 -9.23 13.27
CA LYS A 37 6.61 -8.17 12.49
C LYS A 37 6.40 -8.36 10.99
N GLN A 38 6.55 -9.58 10.52
CA GLN A 38 6.38 -9.91 9.11
C GLN A 38 4.97 -9.61 8.63
N TRP A 39 3.96 -10.05 9.37
CA TRP A 39 2.57 -9.82 9.02
C TRP A 39 2.18 -8.35 9.12
N ALA A 40 2.68 -7.65 10.13
CA ALA A 40 2.45 -6.22 10.27
C ALA A 40 3.03 -5.44 9.09
N SER A 41 4.22 -5.83 8.65
CA SER A 41 4.87 -5.22 7.48
C SER A 41 4.06 -5.44 6.20
N GLU A 42 3.60 -6.68 5.98
CA GLU A 42 2.78 -7.01 4.82
C GLU A 42 1.44 -6.26 4.83
N TYR A 43 0.82 -6.18 6.00
CA TYR A 43 -0.42 -5.42 6.15
C TYR A 43 -0.21 -3.93 5.86
N SER A 44 0.89 -3.37 6.33
CA SER A 44 1.24 -1.98 6.07
C SER A 44 1.40 -1.71 4.57
N LYS A 45 1.90 -2.70 3.84
CA LYS A 45 2.18 -2.60 2.41
C LYS A 45 0.96 -2.82 1.53
N TYR A 46 0.17 -3.85 1.83
CA TYR A 46 -0.92 -4.31 0.96
C TYR A 46 -2.32 -4.15 1.58
N GLY A 47 -2.38 -3.72 2.83
CA GLY A 47 -3.66 -3.57 3.52
C GLY A 47 -4.35 -4.91 3.71
N GLU A 48 -5.66 -4.92 3.58
CA GLU A 48 -6.44 -6.14 3.78
C GLU A 48 -6.23 -7.19 2.70
N LEU A 49 -5.62 -6.82 1.59
CA LEU A 49 -5.30 -7.77 0.51
C LEU A 49 -4.02 -8.56 0.76
N ALA A 50 -3.28 -8.22 1.82
CA ALA A 50 -1.96 -8.81 2.11
C ALA A 50 -1.97 -10.33 2.19
N PHE A 51 -3.03 -10.91 2.75
CA PHE A 51 -3.09 -12.34 3.07
C PHE A 51 -4.13 -13.09 2.23
N GLU A 52 -4.80 -12.42 1.33
CA GLU A 52 -5.74 -13.06 0.41
C GLU A 52 -4.98 -13.71 -0.74
N GLU A 53 -5.50 -14.84 -1.22
CA GLU A 53 -4.95 -15.50 -2.40
C GLU A 53 -5.08 -14.56 -3.60
N GLY A 54 -3.96 -14.26 -4.25
CA GLY A 54 -3.92 -13.30 -5.35
C GLY A 54 -4.10 -11.85 -4.93
N GLY A 55 -4.19 -11.58 -3.62
CA GLY A 55 -4.43 -10.23 -3.12
C GLY A 55 -3.30 -9.27 -3.41
N LYS A 56 -2.06 -9.73 -3.33
CA LYS A 56 -0.88 -8.90 -3.65
C LYS A 56 -0.85 -8.50 -5.11
N ASP A 57 -1.20 -9.43 -5.99
CA ASP A 57 -1.25 -9.18 -7.43
C ASP A 57 -2.36 -8.16 -7.75
N LYS A 58 -3.52 -8.35 -7.15
CA LYS A 58 -4.64 -7.41 -7.31
C LYS A 58 -4.27 -6.02 -6.81
N PHE A 59 -3.65 -5.93 -5.65
CA PHE A 59 -3.18 -4.66 -5.10
C PHE A 59 -2.21 -3.98 -6.06
N ASN A 60 -1.25 -4.73 -6.57
CA ASN A 60 -0.24 -4.22 -7.49
C ASN A 60 -0.86 -3.75 -8.80
N GLU A 61 -1.83 -4.50 -9.34
CA GLU A 61 -2.56 -4.11 -10.55
C GLU A 61 -3.32 -2.81 -10.36
N ASP A 62 -4.04 -2.69 -9.23
CA ASP A 62 -4.80 -1.49 -8.91
C ASP A 62 -3.86 -0.30 -8.72
N LYS A 63 -2.72 -0.52 -8.08
CA LYS A 63 -1.71 0.52 -7.86
C LYS A 63 -1.10 0.98 -9.19
N ILE A 64 -0.82 0.06 -10.08
CA ILE A 64 -0.30 0.38 -11.41
C ILE A 64 -1.30 1.25 -12.17
N ARG A 65 -2.58 0.88 -12.17
CA ARG A 65 -3.62 1.68 -12.83
C ARG A 65 -3.72 3.09 -12.24
N GLU A 66 -3.65 3.18 -10.92
CA GLU A 66 -3.68 4.47 -10.22
C GLU A 66 -2.50 5.34 -10.63
N LEU A 67 -1.30 4.75 -10.67
CA LEU A 67 -0.08 5.46 -11.08
C LEU A 67 -0.12 5.87 -12.54
N GLU A 68 -0.64 5.01 -13.42
CA GLU A 68 -0.80 5.32 -14.84
C GLU A 68 -1.72 6.51 -15.04
N ARG A 69 -2.82 6.57 -14.26
CA ARG A 69 -3.74 7.69 -14.28
C ARG A 69 -3.06 8.99 -13.84
N LYS A 70 -2.27 8.91 -12.77
CA LYS A 70 -1.53 10.07 -12.26
C LYS A 70 -0.52 10.57 -13.28
N ILE A 71 0.16 9.65 -13.97
CA ILE A 71 1.12 10.00 -15.03
C ILE A 71 0.39 10.72 -16.17
N ALA A 72 -0.75 10.19 -16.60
CA ALA A 72 -1.54 10.81 -17.65
C ALA A 72 -1.99 12.23 -17.27
N ASP A 73 -2.46 12.41 -16.03
CA ASP A 73 -2.88 13.71 -15.52
C ASP A 73 -1.71 14.69 -15.48
N LEU A 74 -0.53 14.24 -15.01
CA LEU A 74 0.66 15.08 -14.95
C LEU A 74 1.16 15.45 -16.35
N GLU A 75 1.07 14.55 -17.31
CA GLU A 75 1.46 14.83 -18.68
C GLU A 75 0.53 15.87 -19.29
N GLU A 76 -0.76 15.77 -19.03
CA GLU A 76 -1.73 16.76 -19.50
C GLU A 76 -1.46 18.13 -18.89
N GLU A 77 -1.23 18.20 -17.58
CA GLU A 77 -0.88 19.46 -16.92
C GLU A 77 0.39 20.06 -17.49
N ASN A 78 1.39 19.24 -17.73
CA ASN A 78 2.65 19.69 -18.28
C ASN A 78 2.45 20.28 -19.67
N GLU A 79 1.63 19.66 -20.50
CA GLU A 79 1.29 20.17 -21.83
C GLU A 79 0.57 21.52 -21.77
N ILE A 80 -0.39 21.64 -20.87
CA ILE A 80 -1.12 22.89 -20.64
C ILE A 80 -0.18 23.99 -20.21
N LEU A 81 0.74 23.68 -19.27
CA LEU A 81 1.72 24.66 -18.79
C LEU A 81 2.67 25.11 -19.91
N LYS A 82 3.10 24.21 -20.76
CA LYS A 82 3.94 24.55 -21.91
C LYS A 82 3.23 25.49 -22.86
N LYS A 83 1.96 25.24 -23.14
CA LYS A 83 1.15 26.09 -24.01
C LYS A 83 0.93 27.46 -23.40
N ALA A 84 0.65 27.50 -22.09
CA ALA A 84 0.48 28.75 -21.37
C ALA A 84 1.76 29.59 -21.37
N THR A 85 2.90 28.96 -21.14
CA THR A 85 4.20 29.62 -21.17
C THR A 85 4.47 30.23 -22.55
N ALA A 86 4.20 29.48 -23.60
CA ALA A 86 4.37 29.97 -24.96
C ALA A 86 3.48 31.17 -25.23
N TYR A 87 2.24 31.11 -24.76
CA TYR A 87 1.26 32.19 -24.91
C TYR A 87 1.74 33.46 -24.19
N PHE A 88 2.18 33.32 -22.95
CA PHE A 88 2.69 34.47 -22.18
C PHE A 88 3.94 35.06 -22.79
N SER A 89 4.82 34.22 -23.31
CA SER A 89 6.03 34.69 -23.99
C SER A 89 5.69 35.60 -25.18
N LYS A 90 4.67 35.22 -25.94
CA LYS A 90 4.21 36.04 -27.07
C LYS A 90 3.49 37.30 -26.62
N GLY A 91 2.75 37.21 -25.53
CA GLY A 91 1.97 38.32 -25.01
C GLY A 91 2.78 39.44 -24.37
N ASN A 92 4.02 39.17 -24.02
CA ASN A 92 4.89 40.11 -23.32
C ASN A 92 5.81 40.93 -24.23
N ARG A 93 5.42 41.13 -25.41
CA ARG A 93 6.16 42.00 -26.33
C ARG A 93 5.77 43.43 -26.19
#